data_ea02c265fceff70d8af5d62e7655e74a
#
_entry.id   ea02c265fceff70d8af5d62e7655e74a
#
_cell.length_a   1.000
_cell.length_b   1.000
_cell.length_c   1.000
_cell.angle_alpha   90.00
_cell.angle_beta   90.00
_cell.angle_gamma   90.00
#
_symmetry.space_group_name_H-M   'P 1'
#
loop_
_entity.id
_entity.type
_entity.pdbx_description
1 polymer ?
#
loop_
_entity_poly.entity_id
_entity_poly.type
_entity_poly.pdbx_seq_one_letter_code
_entity_poly.pdbx_strand_id
1 'polypeptide(L)'
;MILAAGRGTRLAGHVQDYPKGFLRLGAKSIIEESIDRLVDAVIEDVIIVTGHCAGHYNELAERRTGLVRVVHNERYADSGSMYSLWCARDLVQKPFLLLESDLVYEPLALQCLLDEPAADAVLLSGPT
;
A
#
# COMPACT_ATOMS: atom_id res chain seq x y z
N MET A 1 1.80 2.43 -5.92
CA MET A 1 2.30 2.90 -4.60
C MET A 1 1.36 2.45 -3.50
N ILE A 2 1.89 1.92 -2.42
CA ILE A 2 1.11 1.49 -1.26
C ILE A 2 1.55 2.32 -0.05
N LEU A 3 0.61 2.99 0.61
CA LEU A 3 0.87 3.77 1.81
C LEU A 3 0.72 2.87 3.04
N ALA A 4 1.79 2.71 3.79
CA ALA A 4 1.88 1.79 4.93
C ALA A 4 2.53 2.43 6.17
N ALA A 5 2.55 3.76 6.23
CA ALA A 5 3.23 4.48 7.31
C ALA A 5 2.37 4.68 8.57
N GLY A 6 1.07 4.40 8.50
CA GLY A 6 0.14 4.64 9.60
C GLY A 6 0.44 3.81 10.84
N ARG A 7 0.16 4.38 12.01
CA ARG A 7 0.43 3.75 13.31
C ARG A 7 -0.63 2.73 13.75
N GLY A 8 -1.79 2.70 13.09
CA GLY A 8 -2.88 1.80 13.47
C GLY A 8 -3.53 2.13 14.81
N THR A 9 -3.45 3.37 15.28
CA THR A 9 -3.92 3.78 16.60
C THR A 9 -5.43 3.78 16.78
N ARG A 10 -6.19 3.58 15.70
CA ARG A 10 -7.67 3.59 15.75
C ARG A 10 -8.26 2.34 16.38
N LEU A 11 -7.49 1.26 16.51
CA LEU A 11 -7.96 0.02 17.11
C LEU A 11 -7.76 0.07 18.62
N ALA A 12 -8.83 0.32 19.37
CA ALA A 12 -8.90 0.28 20.84
C ALA A 12 -7.86 1.16 21.55
N GLY A 13 -7.36 2.22 20.91
CA GLY A 13 -6.38 3.12 21.52
C GLY A 13 -5.00 2.54 21.73
N HIS A 14 -4.74 1.34 21.23
CA HIS A 14 -3.42 0.70 21.32
C HIS A 14 -2.63 0.89 20.02
N VAL A 15 -1.34 1.22 20.17
CA VAL A 15 -0.38 1.17 19.05
C VAL A 15 -0.11 -0.30 18.77
N GLN A 16 -0.34 -0.73 17.54
CA GLN A 16 -0.08 -2.11 17.16
C GLN A 16 1.40 -2.32 16.88
N ASP A 17 1.98 -3.37 17.45
CA ASP A 17 3.36 -3.79 17.17
C ASP A 17 3.44 -4.57 15.84
N TYR A 18 2.32 -4.74 15.16
CA TYR A 18 2.18 -5.50 13.94
C TYR A 18 1.41 -4.67 12.91
N PRO A 19 1.95 -4.47 11.70
CA PRO A 19 1.29 -3.62 10.72
C PRO A 19 0.01 -4.28 10.20
N LYS A 20 -1.03 -3.47 10.01
CA LYS A 20 -2.35 -3.95 9.54
C LYS A 20 -2.28 -4.71 8.21
N GLY A 21 -1.38 -4.29 7.31
CA GLY A 21 -1.20 -4.96 6.03
C GLY A 21 -0.74 -6.41 6.17
N PHE A 22 -0.16 -6.80 7.30
CA PHE A 22 0.28 -8.16 7.56
C PHE A 22 -0.75 -9.04 8.26
N LEU A 23 -1.93 -8.50 8.56
CA LEU A 23 -3.05 -9.32 9.04
C LEU A 23 -3.43 -10.34 7.97
N ARG A 24 -3.75 -11.56 8.41
CA ARG A 24 -4.09 -12.66 7.52
C ARG A 24 -5.60 -12.86 7.48
N LEU A 25 -6.14 -12.94 6.26
CA LEU A 25 -7.54 -13.32 6.01
C LEU A 25 -7.61 -14.70 5.32
N GLY A 26 -6.58 -15.53 5.52
CA GLY A 26 -6.43 -16.82 4.90
C GLY A 26 -4.97 -17.24 4.89
N ALA A 27 -4.50 -17.84 3.78
CA ALA A 27 -3.13 -18.32 3.64
C ALA A 27 -2.11 -17.20 3.51
N LYS A 28 -2.51 -16.01 3.02
CA LYS A 28 -1.64 -14.87 2.80
C LYS A 28 -2.08 -13.66 3.63
N SER A 29 -1.14 -12.76 3.89
CA SER A 29 -1.45 -11.46 4.47
C SER A 29 -2.16 -10.55 3.46
N ILE A 30 -2.84 -9.52 3.96
CA ILE A 30 -3.53 -8.53 3.12
C ILE A 30 -2.56 -7.90 2.12
N ILE A 31 -1.36 -7.50 2.58
CA ILE A 31 -0.36 -6.84 1.73
C ILE A 31 0.18 -7.80 0.66
N GLU A 32 0.45 -9.04 1.01
CA GLU A 32 0.93 -10.04 0.04
C GLU A 32 -0.11 -10.33 -1.03
N GLU A 33 -1.37 -10.46 -0.63
CA GLU A 33 -2.46 -10.66 -1.56
C GLU A 33 -2.66 -9.46 -2.48
N SER A 34 -2.55 -8.24 -1.94
CA SER A 34 -2.61 -7.01 -2.73
C SER A 34 -1.48 -6.95 -3.77
N ILE A 35 -0.25 -7.30 -3.38
CA ILE A 35 0.88 -7.33 -4.30
C ILE A 35 0.66 -8.38 -5.40
N ASP A 36 0.16 -9.56 -5.06
CA ASP A 36 -0.14 -10.60 -6.06
C ASP A 36 -1.18 -10.12 -7.08
N ARG A 37 -2.20 -9.40 -6.64
CA ARG A 37 -3.19 -8.80 -7.54
C ARG A 37 -2.58 -7.75 -8.46
N LEU A 38 -1.66 -6.95 -7.96
CA LEU A 38 -0.93 -5.97 -8.77
C LEU A 38 -0.06 -6.67 -9.82
N VAL A 39 0.62 -7.74 -9.46
CA VAL A 39 1.42 -8.55 -10.39
C VAL A 39 0.53 -9.17 -11.47
N ASP A 40 -0.61 -9.71 -11.10
CA ASP A 40 -1.58 -10.28 -12.06
C ASP A 40 -2.13 -9.21 -13.00
N ALA A 41 -2.17 -7.95 -12.58
CA ALA A 41 -2.55 -6.81 -13.42
C ALA A 41 -1.36 -6.23 -14.21
N VAL A 42 -0.24 -6.94 -14.26
CA VAL A 42 0.99 -6.59 -15.00
C VAL A 42 1.68 -5.32 -14.46
N ILE A 43 1.55 -5.07 -13.17
CA ILE A 43 2.31 -4.03 -12.49
C ILE A 43 3.69 -4.59 -12.13
N GLU A 44 4.73 -3.91 -12.57
CA GLU A 44 6.12 -4.38 -12.44
C GLU A 44 6.94 -3.63 -11.39
N ASP A 45 6.38 -2.60 -10.78
CA ASP A 45 7.07 -1.77 -9.80
C ASP A 45 6.09 -1.37 -8.70
N VAL A 46 6.37 -1.80 -7.49
CA VAL A 46 5.56 -1.51 -6.30
C VAL A 46 6.41 -0.74 -5.31
N ILE A 47 5.98 0.47 -4.98
CA ILE A 47 6.63 1.32 -3.98
C ILE A 47 5.78 1.28 -2.72
N ILE A 48 6.36 0.90 -1.60
CA ILE A 48 5.70 0.93 -0.30
C ILE A 48 6.31 2.04 0.54
N VAL A 49 5.48 2.97 1.00
CA VAL A 49 5.91 4.01 1.93
C VAL A 49 5.67 3.52 3.35
N THR A 50 6.74 3.36 4.10
CA THR A 50 6.74 2.75 5.43
C THR A 50 6.89 3.80 6.53
N GLY A 51 6.57 3.41 7.74
CA GLY A 51 6.73 4.22 8.94
C GLY A 51 6.71 3.30 10.16
N HIS A 52 5.59 3.22 10.86
CA HIS A 52 5.40 2.31 11.97
C HIS A 52 5.58 0.85 11.49
N CYS A 53 6.36 0.07 12.23
CA CYS A 53 6.66 -1.33 11.91
C CYS A 53 7.31 -1.54 10.54
N ALA A 54 8.19 -0.63 10.13
CA ALA A 54 8.85 -0.67 8.82
C ALA A 54 9.62 -1.98 8.56
N GLY A 55 10.14 -2.64 9.62
CA GLY A 55 10.91 -3.88 9.49
C GLY A 55 10.18 -4.98 8.74
N HIS A 56 8.89 -5.14 8.95
CA HIS A 56 8.07 -6.14 8.24
C HIS A 56 8.03 -5.88 6.72
N TYR A 57 7.92 -4.62 6.34
CA TYR A 57 7.89 -4.25 4.92
C TYR A 57 9.26 -4.35 4.28
N ASN A 58 10.34 -4.08 5.04
CA ASN A 58 11.71 -4.25 4.56
C ASN A 58 11.99 -5.73 4.24
N GLU A 59 11.58 -6.64 5.11
CA GLU A 59 11.70 -8.08 4.88
C GLU A 59 10.88 -8.52 3.66
N LEU A 60 9.69 -7.98 3.49
CA LEU A 60 8.87 -8.25 2.31
C LEU A 60 9.57 -7.80 1.03
N ALA A 61 10.16 -6.60 1.03
CA ALA A 61 10.89 -6.09 -0.12
C ALA A 61 12.10 -6.96 -0.45
N GLU A 62 12.80 -7.48 0.55
CA GLU A 62 13.92 -8.41 0.34
C GLU A 62 13.45 -9.70 -0.33
N ARG A 63 12.30 -10.23 0.08
CA ARG A 63 11.71 -11.44 -0.54
C ARG A 63 11.20 -11.20 -1.96
N ARG A 64 10.89 -9.97 -2.30
CA ARG A 64 10.33 -9.57 -3.60
C ARG A 64 11.26 -8.61 -4.34
N THR A 65 12.55 -8.87 -4.28
CA THR A 65 13.60 -8.07 -4.93
C THR A 65 13.30 -7.90 -6.43
N GLY A 66 13.43 -6.67 -6.92
CA GLY A 66 13.12 -6.33 -8.31
C GLY A 66 11.67 -5.92 -8.55
N LEU A 67 10.77 -6.22 -7.62
CA LEU A 67 9.37 -5.80 -7.69
C LEU A 67 9.05 -4.73 -6.66
N VAL A 68 9.42 -4.94 -5.39
CA VAL A 68 9.05 -4.09 -4.27
C VAL A 68 10.22 -3.22 -3.83
N ARG A 69 9.99 -1.92 -3.76
CA ARG A 69 10.92 -0.93 -3.20
C ARG A 69 10.26 -0.25 -2.02
N VAL A 70 11.02 0.12 -1.01
CA VAL A 70 10.51 0.81 0.17
C VAL A 70 11.10 2.21 0.30
N VAL A 71 10.26 3.14 0.75
CA VAL A 71 10.65 4.50 1.15
C VAL A 71 10.13 4.70 2.56
N HIS A 72 11.00 5.15 3.47
CA HIS A 72 10.60 5.38 4.84
C HIS A 72 10.16 6.83 5.07
N ASN A 73 8.99 7.01 5.68
CA ASN A 73 8.53 8.29 6.17
C ASN A 73 9.00 8.45 7.62
N GLU A 74 10.07 9.19 7.84
CA GLU A 74 10.62 9.41 9.18
C GLU A 74 9.68 10.19 10.10
N ARG A 75 8.73 10.90 9.54
CA ARG A 75 7.74 11.68 10.28
C ARG A 75 6.39 10.96 10.38
N TYR A 76 6.37 9.64 10.30
CA TYR A 76 5.13 8.87 10.31
C TYR A 76 4.27 9.14 11.55
N ALA A 77 4.89 9.47 12.69
CA ALA A 77 4.18 9.69 13.96
C ALA A 77 3.39 11.00 14.00
N ASP A 78 3.83 12.02 13.25
CA ASP A 78 3.26 13.37 13.27
C ASP A 78 2.84 13.89 11.90
N SER A 79 2.74 13.02 10.91
CA SER A 79 2.32 13.35 9.55
C SER A 79 1.22 12.43 9.06
N GLY A 80 0.65 12.73 7.91
CA GLY A 80 -0.44 11.95 7.31
C GLY A 80 -0.06 11.36 5.94
N SER A 81 -1.08 10.86 5.25
CA SER A 81 -0.94 10.19 3.95
C SER A 81 -0.31 11.10 2.88
N MET A 82 -0.62 12.38 2.89
CA MET A 82 -0.05 13.32 1.92
C MET A 82 1.46 13.46 2.07
N TYR A 83 1.96 13.47 3.31
CA TYR A 83 3.40 13.52 3.54
C TYR A 83 4.06 12.20 3.15
N SER A 84 3.42 11.07 3.41
CA SER A 84 3.91 9.78 2.93
C SER A 84 4.03 9.74 1.41
N LEU A 85 3.01 10.24 0.70
CA LEU A 85 3.07 10.38 -0.76
C LEU A 85 4.24 11.28 -1.19
N TRP A 86 4.42 12.39 -0.51
CA TRP A 86 5.53 13.32 -0.75
C TRP A 86 6.90 12.64 -0.62
N CYS A 87 7.07 11.76 0.37
CA CYS A 87 8.33 11.04 0.60
C CYS A 87 8.77 10.21 -0.61
N ALA A 88 7.82 9.70 -1.39
CA ALA A 88 8.09 8.86 -2.55
C ALA A 88 8.06 9.61 -3.89
N ARG A 89 7.88 10.92 -3.89
CA ARG A 89 7.67 11.73 -5.11
C ARG A 89 8.75 11.56 -6.17
N ASP A 90 9.99 11.41 -5.75
CA ASP A 90 11.12 11.32 -6.67
C ASP A 90 11.21 9.97 -7.38
N LEU A 91 10.50 8.96 -6.87
CA LEU A 91 10.43 7.63 -7.48
C LEU A 91 9.28 7.50 -8.47
N VAL A 92 8.36 8.47 -8.50
CA VAL A 92 7.17 8.43 -9.34
C VAL A 92 7.41 9.27 -10.59
N GLN A 93 7.54 8.62 -11.74
CA GLN A 93 7.80 9.28 -13.02
C GLN A 93 6.74 8.96 -14.08
N LYS A 94 5.73 8.19 -13.71
CA LYS A 94 4.64 7.71 -14.58
C LYS A 94 3.32 7.79 -13.82
N PRO A 95 2.19 7.71 -14.52
CA PRO A 95 0.92 7.47 -13.84
C PRO A 95 1.00 6.24 -12.93
N PHE A 96 0.36 6.29 -11.78
CA PHE A 96 0.46 5.24 -10.78
C PHE A 96 -0.87 4.99 -10.07
N LEU A 97 -1.01 3.79 -9.54
CA LEU A 97 -2.10 3.45 -8.62
C LEU A 97 -1.66 3.76 -7.20
N LEU A 98 -2.57 4.31 -6.41
CA LEU A 98 -2.35 4.59 -4.99
C LEU A 98 -3.30 3.73 -4.16
N LEU A 99 -2.73 2.93 -3.26
CA LEU A 99 -3.48 2.03 -2.38
C LEU A 99 -3.07 2.22 -0.93
N GLU A 100 -4.00 1.92 -0.02
CA GLU A 100 -3.68 1.74 1.39
C GLU A 100 -3.20 0.30 1.64
N SER A 101 -2.35 0.12 2.65
CA SER A 101 -1.74 -1.19 2.95
C SER A 101 -2.70 -2.23 3.50
N ASP A 102 -3.77 -1.78 4.13
CA ASP A 102 -4.78 -2.63 4.77
C ASP A 102 -6.05 -2.79 3.93
N LEU A 103 -5.96 -2.52 2.65
CA LEU A 103 -7.11 -2.56 1.74
C LEU A 103 -7.34 -3.98 1.22
N VAL A 104 -8.55 -4.48 1.44
CA VAL A 104 -9.02 -5.74 0.87
C VAL A 104 -9.95 -5.40 -0.30
N TYR A 105 -9.65 -5.93 -1.47
CA TYR A 105 -10.42 -5.62 -2.68
C TYR A 105 -10.39 -6.80 -3.65
N GLU A 106 -11.37 -6.83 -4.54
CA GLU A 106 -11.41 -7.81 -5.62
C GLU A 106 -10.57 -7.37 -6.82
N PRO A 107 -10.08 -8.32 -7.64
CA PRO A 107 -9.31 -7.98 -8.86
C PRO A 107 -10.04 -7.01 -9.81
N LEU A 108 -11.37 -7.08 -9.86
CA LEU A 108 -12.18 -6.19 -10.68
C LEU A 108 -11.98 -4.72 -10.32
N ALA A 109 -11.70 -4.40 -9.06
CA ALA A 109 -11.44 -3.04 -8.60
C ALA A 109 -10.22 -2.44 -9.31
N LEU A 110 -9.14 -3.20 -9.43
CA LEU A 110 -7.96 -2.76 -10.17
C LEU A 110 -8.27 -2.59 -11.66
N GLN A 111 -9.01 -3.52 -12.24
CA GLN A 111 -9.35 -3.46 -13.66
C GLN A 111 -10.19 -2.22 -13.97
N CYS A 112 -11.13 -1.87 -13.11
CA CYS A 112 -11.93 -0.65 -13.28
C CYS A 112 -11.06 0.61 -13.32
N LEU A 113 -10.06 0.71 -12.45
CA LEU A 113 -9.14 1.84 -12.44
C LEU A 113 -8.22 1.87 -13.65
N LEU A 114 -7.68 0.71 -14.03
CA LEU A 114 -6.76 0.60 -15.17
C LEU A 114 -7.45 0.90 -16.50
N ASP A 115 -8.73 0.57 -16.62
CA ASP A 115 -9.52 0.80 -17.85
C ASP A 115 -10.12 2.21 -17.89
N GLU A 116 -10.04 2.99 -16.82
CA GLU A 116 -10.60 4.34 -16.77
C GLU A 116 -9.80 5.30 -17.66
N PRO A 117 -10.43 5.97 -18.65
CA PRO A 117 -9.72 6.87 -19.54
C PRO A 117 -9.39 8.24 -18.94
N ALA A 118 -10.00 8.60 -17.80
CA ALA A 118 -9.71 9.88 -17.14
C ALA A 118 -8.26 9.92 -16.63
N ALA A 119 -7.66 11.11 -16.64
CA ALA A 119 -6.28 11.31 -16.16
C ALA A 119 -6.14 10.97 -14.68
N ASP A 120 -7.16 11.33 -13.88
CA ASP A 120 -7.21 11.03 -12.45
C ASP A 120 -8.57 10.39 -12.14
N ALA A 121 -8.55 9.34 -11.34
CA ALA A 121 -9.76 8.62 -10.95
C ALA A 121 -9.64 8.09 -9.54
N VAL A 122 -10.77 8.02 -8.83
CA VAL A 122 -10.87 7.43 -7.51
C VAL A 122 -11.98 6.38 -7.55
N LEU A 123 -11.67 5.20 -7.03
CA LEU A 123 -12.65 4.14 -6.88
C LEU A 123 -13.32 4.26 -5.51
N LEU A 124 -14.62 4.35 -5.51
CA LEU A 124 -15.42 4.39 -4.28
C LEU A 124 -16.27 3.13 -4.20
N SER A 125 -16.37 2.57 -3.00
CA SER A 125 -17.32 1.50 -2.76
C SER A 125 -18.73 2.08 -2.73
N GLY A 126 -19.66 1.39 -3.36
CA GLY A 126 -21.07 1.78 -3.32
C GLY A 126 -21.68 1.56 -1.93
N PRO A 127 -22.91 2.06 -1.72
CA PRO A 127 -23.63 1.78 -0.48
C PRO A 127 -23.88 0.28 -0.36
N THR A 128 -23.66 -0.24 0.84
CA THR A 128 -23.92 -1.65 1.16
C THR A 128 -25.29 -1.84 1.76
#